data_008b916ff5907cae24a721ac4250891c
#
_entry.id   008b916ff5907cae24a721ac4250891c
#
_cell.length_a   1.000
_cell.length_b   1.000
_cell.length_c   1.000
_cell.angle_alpha   90.00
_cell.angle_beta   90.00
_cell.angle_gamma   90.00
#
_symmetry.space_group_name_H-M   'P 1'
#
loop_
_entity.id
_entity.type
_entity.pdbx_description
1 polymer ?
#
loop_
_entity_poly.entity_id
_entity_poly.type
_entity_poly.pdbx_seq_one_letter_code
_entity_poly.pdbx_strand_id
1 'polypeptide(L)'
;EQKNILLKKHNVDFIITKKFTKVFSKTKSVNFIKQVIGKKINPRFIFVSNNFRFGNKREGDVDLLIQNENFFNYKVVKPKPLIKNKKIVSSSLIRNFLENGYLEKANKLLNRNWTIEGIVKKGRQVGKKIGFPTCNIDIQDYVLLKPGVYAVKVLRKNNTKYLKGIA
;
A
#
# COMPACT_ATOMS: atom_id res chain seq x y z
N GLU A 1 -0.25 -9.02 -2.81
CA GLU A 1 -1.54 -9.75 -2.75
C GLU A 1 -2.56 -8.96 -1.93
N GLN A 2 -2.30 -8.64 -0.67
CA GLN A 2 -3.19 -7.86 0.24
C GLN A 2 -3.64 -6.51 -0.36
N LYS A 3 -2.71 -5.77 -1.00
CA LYS A 3 -3.04 -4.49 -1.65
C LYS A 3 -4.11 -4.65 -2.74
N ASN A 4 -4.02 -5.71 -3.54
CA ASN A 4 -4.99 -5.96 -4.61
C ASN A 4 -6.38 -6.30 -4.06
N ILE A 5 -6.44 -7.06 -2.96
CA ILE A 5 -7.69 -7.36 -2.26
C ILE A 5 -8.35 -6.08 -1.73
N LEU A 6 -7.55 -5.19 -1.14
CA LEU A 6 -8.03 -3.90 -0.64
C LEU A 6 -8.53 -2.99 -1.76
N LEU A 7 -7.83 -2.91 -2.89
CA LEU A 7 -8.26 -2.11 -4.04
C LEU A 7 -9.58 -2.62 -4.62
N LYS A 8 -9.74 -3.94 -4.76
CA LYS A 8 -11.02 -4.54 -5.21
C LYS A 8 -12.20 -4.18 -4.31
N LYS A 9 -11.99 -4.09 -2.99
CA LYS A 9 -13.04 -3.66 -2.03
C LYS A 9 -13.49 -2.21 -2.24
N HIS A 10 -12.73 -1.41 -2.98
CA HIS A 10 -13.05 -0.03 -3.34
C HIS A 10 -13.55 0.11 -4.79
N ASN A 11 -14.16 -0.94 -5.33
CA ASN A 11 -14.75 -0.96 -6.68
C ASN A 11 -13.78 -0.58 -7.79
N VAL A 12 -12.52 -1.01 -7.67
CA VAL A 12 -11.54 -0.90 -8.74
C VAL A 12 -11.74 -2.08 -9.70
N ASP A 13 -12.13 -1.81 -10.93
CA ASP A 13 -12.44 -2.83 -11.94
C ASP A 13 -11.20 -3.59 -12.38
N PHE A 14 -10.10 -2.89 -12.65
CA PHE A 14 -8.86 -3.47 -13.16
C PHE A 14 -7.65 -3.03 -12.34
N ILE A 15 -6.74 -3.97 -12.08
CA ILE A 15 -5.47 -3.72 -11.40
C ILE A 15 -4.35 -4.19 -12.30
N ILE A 16 -3.55 -3.26 -12.81
CA ILE A 16 -2.38 -3.57 -13.63
C ILE A 16 -1.16 -3.67 -12.72
N THR A 17 -0.59 -4.87 -12.61
CA THR A 17 0.63 -5.11 -11.83
C THR A 17 1.80 -5.32 -12.78
N LYS A 18 2.85 -4.52 -12.62
CA LYS A 18 4.09 -4.64 -13.38
C LYS A 18 5.27 -4.89 -12.46
N LYS A 19 6.05 -5.94 -12.71
CA LYS A 19 7.29 -6.18 -12.00
C LYS A 19 8.28 -5.04 -12.28
N PHE A 20 8.77 -4.41 -11.21
CA PHE A 20 9.72 -3.31 -11.32
C PHE A 20 11.14 -3.84 -11.47
N THR A 21 11.55 -4.07 -12.73
CA THR A 21 12.89 -4.60 -13.07
C THR A 21 13.89 -3.45 -13.29
N LYS A 22 15.20 -3.77 -13.26
CA LYS A 22 16.27 -2.80 -13.61
C LYS A 22 16.07 -2.21 -15.02
N VAL A 23 15.57 -2.99 -15.98
CA VAL A 23 15.25 -2.51 -17.33
C VAL A 23 14.08 -1.53 -17.29
N PHE A 24 12.99 -1.88 -16.62
CA PHE A 24 11.84 -1.01 -16.50
C PHE A 24 12.15 0.30 -15.75
N SER A 25 12.99 0.26 -14.72
CA SER A 25 13.39 1.44 -13.94
C SER A 25 14.20 2.46 -14.75
N LYS A 26 14.82 2.04 -15.86
CA LYS A 26 15.56 2.92 -16.80
C LYS A 26 14.67 3.56 -17.87
N THR A 27 13.35 3.27 -17.87
CA THR A 27 12.42 3.85 -18.83
C THR A 27 12.31 5.36 -18.62
N LYS A 28 12.69 6.15 -19.64
CA LYS A 28 12.55 7.62 -19.61
C LYS A 28 11.06 8.01 -19.46
N SER A 29 10.80 9.13 -18.78
CA SER A 29 9.44 9.62 -18.51
C SER A 29 8.62 9.81 -19.80
N VAL A 30 9.18 10.39 -20.84
CA VAL A 30 8.51 10.56 -22.14
C VAL A 30 8.15 9.21 -22.77
N ASN A 31 9.04 8.23 -22.70
CA ASN A 31 8.77 6.88 -23.21
C ASN A 31 7.70 6.17 -22.38
N PHE A 32 7.66 6.40 -21.07
CA PHE A 32 6.60 5.88 -20.21
C PHE A 32 5.22 6.45 -20.61
N ILE A 33 5.14 7.77 -20.83
CA ILE A 33 3.92 8.40 -21.32
C ILE A 33 3.50 7.79 -22.68
N LYS A 34 4.41 7.79 -23.65
CA LYS A 34 4.11 7.32 -25.00
C LYS A 34 3.73 5.85 -25.07
N GLN A 35 4.51 4.97 -24.45
CA GLN A 35 4.36 3.51 -24.61
C GLN A 35 3.39 2.89 -23.60
N VAL A 36 3.35 3.41 -22.37
CA VAL A 36 2.50 2.83 -21.33
C VAL A 36 1.18 3.57 -21.25
N ILE A 37 1.21 4.87 -21.02
CA ILE A 37 -0.01 5.66 -20.85
C ILE A 37 -0.76 5.76 -22.17
N GLY A 38 -0.15 6.30 -23.21
CA GLY A 38 -0.81 6.56 -24.49
C GLY A 38 -1.17 5.28 -25.26
N LYS A 39 -0.18 4.39 -25.52
CA LYS A 39 -0.44 3.23 -26.40
C LYS A 39 -1.12 2.05 -25.70
N LYS A 40 -0.73 1.73 -24.44
CA LYS A 40 -1.21 0.51 -23.77
C LYS A 40 -2.45 0.73 -22.92
N ILE A 41 -2.54 1.83 -22.20
CA ILE A 41 -3.65 2.11 -21.28
C ILE A 41 -4.71 2.96 -21.97
N ASN A 42 -4.28 4.00 -22.69
CA ASN A 42 -5.13 4.97 -23.38
C ASN A 42 -6.28 5.51 -22.49
N PRO A 43 -5.97 6.11 -21.34
CA PRO A 43 -6.98 6.54 -20.38
C PRO A 43 -7.62 7.85 -20.83
N ARG A 44 -8.87 8.10 -20.42
CA ARG A 44 -9.49 9.44 -20.53
C ARG A 44 -9.05 10.37 -19.42
N PHE A 45 -8.84 9.84 -18.22
CA PHE A 45 -8.44 10.60 -17.03
C PHE A 45 -7.28 9.93 -16.29
N ILE A 46 -6.34 10.73 -15.82
CA ILE A 46 -5.21 10.27 -15.00
C ILE A 46 -5.26 10.98 -13.66
N PHE A 47 -5.52 10.24 -12.58
CA PHE A 47 -5.56 10.77 -11.23
C PHE A 47 -4.20 10.59 -10.55
N VAL A 48 -3.56 11.68 -10.18
CA VAL A 48 -2.25 11.66 -9.53
C VAL A 48 -2.17 12.70 -8.41
N SER A 49 -1.32 12.46 -7.41
CA SER A 49 -1.02 13.46 -6.39
C SER A 49 -0.13 14.57 -6.94
N ASN A 50 -0.16 15.76 -6.32
CA ASN A 50 0.64 16.91 -6.77
C ASN A 50 2.16 16.64 -6.81
N ASN A 51 2.65 15.75 -5.97
CA ASN A 51 4.06 15.36 -5.88
C ASN A 51 4.38 14.06 -6.62
N PHE A 52 3.53 13.62 -7.54
CA PHE A 52 3.75 12.41 -8.30
C PHE A 52 5.00 12.53 -9.18
N ARG A 53 5.85 11.51 -9.14
CA ARG A 53 7.08 11.42 -9.93
C ARG A 53 7.18 10.04 -10.58
N PHE A 54 7.67 10.00 -11.82
CA PHE A 54 7.80 8.77 -12.60
C PHE A 54 8.98 8.82 -13.56
N GLY A 55 9.22 7.72 -14.27
CA GLY A 55 10.34 7.60 -15.21
C GLY A 55 11.68 7.34 -14.52
N ASN A 56 12.73 7.27 -15.36
CA ASN A 56 14.09 7.02 -14.89
C ASN A 56 14.52 8.09 -13.88
N LYS A 57 15.09 7.70 -12.76
CA LYS A 57 15.52 8.61 -11.67
C LYS A 57 14.44 9.62 -11.24
N ARG A 58 13.15 9.30 -11.45
CA ARG A 58 12.01 10.15 -11.12
C ARG A 58 12.00 11.51 -11.87
N GLU A 59 12.53 11.55 -13.10
CA GLU A 59 12.67 12.76 -13.90
C GLU A 59 11.33 13.37 -14.33
N GLY A 60 10.30 12.52 -14.54
CA GLY A 60 8.97 12.96 -14.91
C GLY A 60 8.12 13.42 -13.71
N ASP A 61 7.27 14.38 -13.94
CA ASP A 61 6.35 14.96 -12.95
C ASP A 61 4.94 15.16 -13.51
N VAL A 62 4.09 15.82 -12.72
CA VAL A 62 2.70 16.10 -13.09
C VAL A 62 2.63 17.07 -14.26
N ASP A 63 3.53 18.04 -14.34
CA ASP A 63 3.52 19.05 -15.40
C ASP A 63 3.87 18.44 -16.74
N LEU A 64 4.81 17.48 -16.76
CA LEU A 64 5.10 16.70 -17.96
C LEU A 64 3.88 15.88 -18.42
N LEU A 65 3.07 15.34 -17.50
CA LEU A 65 1.80 14.69 -17.87
C LEU A 65 0.82 15.68 -18.49
N ILE A 66 0.66 16.87 -17.89
CA ILE A 66 -0.25 17.92 -18.37
C ILE A 66 0.16 18.39 -19.76
N GLN A 67 1.44 18.61 -20.03
CA GLN A 67 1.96 19.02 -21.34
C GLN A 67 1.61 18.01 -22.46
N ASN A 68 1.41 16.74 -22.11
CA ASN A 68 1.09 15.68 -23.04
C ASN A 68 -0.41 15.36 -23.15
N GLU A 69 -1.29 16.07 -22.44
CA GLU A 69 -2.75 15.85 -22.43
C GLU A 69 -3.36 15.85 -23.83
N ASN A 70 -3.09 16.90 -24.58
CA ASN A 70 -3.68 17.07 -25.93
C ASN A 70 -3.14 16.03 -26.92
N PHE A 71 -1.87 15.66 -26.83
CA PHE A 71 -1.26 14.71 -27.75
C PHE A 71 -1.79 13.28 -27.58
N PHE A 72 -2.08 12.89 -26.33
CA PHE A 72 -2.57 11.54 -26.01
C PHE A 72 -4.05 11.51 -25.59
N ASN A 73 -4.77 12.62 -25.75
CA ASN A 73 -6.21 12.75 -25.50
C ASN A 73 -6.66 12.27 -24.11
N TYR A 74 -5.92 12.65 -23.05
CA TYR A 74 -6.32 12.42 -21.68
C TYR A 74 -6.38 13.74 -20.89
N LYS A 75 -6.93 13.69 -19.67
CA LYS A 75 -6.91 14.79 -18.72
C LYS A 75 -6.28 14.38 -17.39
N VAL A 76 -5.40 15.22 -16.87
CA VAL A 76 -4.75 15.00 -15.56
C VAL A 76 -5.61 15.66 -14.47
N VAL A 77 -6.00 14.86 -13.49
CA VAL A 77 -6.75 15.32 -12.33
C VAL A 77 -5.86 15.24 -11.09
N LYS A 78 -5.75 16.35 -10.37
CA LYS A 78 -5.00 16.46 -9.11
C LYS A 78 -5.99 16.57 -7.95
N PRO A 79 -6.43 15.46 -7.34
CA PRO A 79 -7.34 15.52 -6.19
C PRO A 79 -6.71 16.28 -5.05
N LYS A 80 -7.51 17.06 -4.35
CA LYS A 80 -7.06 17.72 -3.10
C LYS A 80 -6.67 16.64 -2.09
N PRO A 81 -5.54 16.80 -1.36
CA PRO A 81 -5.16 15.85 -0.33
C PRO A 81 -6.21 15.79 0.79
N LEU A 82 -6.46 14.58 1.28
CA LEU A 82 -7.32 14.40 2.44
C LEU A 82 -6.63 15.00 3.68
N ILE A 83 -7.32 15.92 4.34
CA ILE A 83 -6.84 16.56 5.58
C ILE A 83 -7.69 16.05 6.75
N LYS A 84 -7.05 15.60 7.82
CA LYS A 84 -7.69 15.24 9.09
C LYS A 84 -6.88 15.83 10.25
N ASN A 85 -7.57 16.52 11.16
CA ASN A 85 -6.93 17.22 12.29
C ASN A 85 -5.77 18.13 11.84
N LYS A 86 -6.00 18.96 10.83
CA LYS A 86 -5.01 19.89 10.24
C LYS A 86 -3.75 19.24 9.66
N LYS A 87 -3.74 17.92 9.49
CA LYS A 87 -2.62 17.17 8.91
C LYS A 87 -3.06 16.46 7.62
N ILE A 88 -2.21 16.48 6.60
CA ILE A 88 -2.42 15.71 5.39
C ILE A 88 -2.32 14.22 5.71
N VAL A 89 -3.36 13.46 5.37
CA VAL A 89 -3.33 11.99 5.49
C VAL A 89 -2.39 11.43 4.44
N SER A 90 -1.32 10.78 4.89
CA SER A 90 -0.30 10.21 4.02
C SER A 90 0.20 8.87 4.57
N SER A 91 0.78 8.05 3.69
CA SER A 91 1.41 6.79 4.11
C SER A 91 2.53 7.02 5.13
N SER A 92 3.28 8.11 5.01
CA SER A 92 4.35 8.45 5.96
C SER A 92 3.80 8.77 7.34
N LEU A 93 2.69 9.53 7.44
CA LEU A 93 2.04 9.82 8.71
C LEU A 93 1.51 8.54 9.38
N ILE A 94 0.91 7.64 8.59
CA ILE A 94 0.40 6.36 9.11
C ILE A 94 1.54 5.48 9.62
N ARG A 95 2.65 5.36 8.86
CA ARG A 95 3.83 4.61 9.31
C ARG A 95 4.39 5.17 10.61
N ASN A 96 4.53 6.48 10.70
CA ASN A 96 4.99 7.14 11.94
C ASN A 96 4.10 6.80 13.13
N PHE A 97 2.78 6.76 12.97
CA PHE A 97 1.88 6.35 14.05
C PHE A 97 2.08 4.89 14.46
N LEU A 98 2.31 3.98 13.50
CA LEU A 98 2.57 2.57 13.80
C LEU A 98 3.89 2.39 14.55
N GLU A 99 4.97 3.01 14.08
CA GLU A 99 6.31 2.96 14.66
C GLU A 99 6.35 3.53 16.10
N ASN A 100 5.47 4.48 16.39
CA ASN A 100 5.35 5.08 17.73
C ASN A 100 4.25 4.43 18.61
N GLY A 101 3.60 3.36 18.15
CA GLY A 101 2.59 2.64 18.93
C GLY A 101 1.20 3.27 18.96
N TYR A 102 0.95 4.33 18.17
CA TYR A 102 -0.35 4.99 18.10
C TYR A 102 -1.30 4.24 17.15
N LEU A 103 -1.52 2.94 17.41
CA LEU A 103 -2.28 2.04 16.55
C LEU A 103 -3.70 2.53 16.26
N GLU A 104 -4.40 3.06 17.27
CA GLU A 104 -5.74 3.61 17.07
C GLU A 104 -5.77 4.80 16.11
N LYS A 105 -4.77 5.70 16.20
CA LYS A 105 -4.65 6.84 15.28
C LYS A 105 -4.38 6.35 13.85
N ALA A 106 -3.51 5.36 13.68
CA ALA A 106 -3.25 4.73 12.40
C ALA A 106 -4.52 4.09 11.81
N ASN A 107 -5.26 3.31 12.61
CA ASN A 107 -6.50 2.66 12.19
C ASN A 107 -7.57 3.68 11.77
N LYS A 108 -7.72 4.79 12.52
CA LYS A 108 -8.64 5.89 12.16
C LYS A 108 -8.30 6.53 10.83
N LEU A 109 -7.01 6.68 10.49
CA LEU A 109 -6.58 7.24 9.20
C LEU A 109 -6.72 6.22 8.07
N LEU A 110 -6.47 4.95 8.34
CA LEU A 110 -6.65 3.84 7.39
C LEU A 110 -8.12 3.53 7.10
N ASN A 111 -9.04 3.99 7.95
CA ASN A 111 -10.45 3.60 7.98
C ASN A 111 -10.65 2.07 8.03
N ARG A 112 -9.72 1.37 8.66
CA ARG A 112 -9.73 -0.08 8.90
C ARG A 112 -8.69 -0.43 9.95
N ASN A 113 -8.83 -1.61 10.53
CA ASN A 113 -7.75 -2.12 11.38
C ASN A 113 -6.51 -2.42 10.55
N TRP A 114 -5.34 -2.02 11.07
CA TRP A 114 -4.07 -2.44 10.52
C TRP A 114 -3.93 -3.96 10.67
N THR A 115 -3.52 -4.63 9.62
CA THR A 115 -3.55 -6.08 9.53
C THR A 115 -2.26 -6.60 8.91
N ILE A 116 -1.73 -7.67 9.47
CA ILE A 116 -0.61 -8.44 8.92
C ILE A 116 -1.17 -9.74 8.35
N GLU A 117 -0.71 -10.13 7.19
CA GLU A 117 -0.99 -11.44 6.57
C GLU A 117 0.33 -12.16 6.33
N GLY A 118 0.38 -13.43 6.65
CA GLY A 118 1.58 -14.23 6.43
C GLY A 118 1.36 -15.71 6.68
N ILE A 119 2.34 -16.50 6.29
CA ILE A 119 2.35 -17.94 6.52
C ILE A 119 2.94 -18.20 7.91
N VAL A 120 2.26 -19.03 8.68
CA VAL A 120 2.78 -19.47 9.98
C VAL A 120 4.03 -20.33 9.76
N LYS A 121 5.15 -19.87 10.31
CA LYS A 121 6.43 -20.60 10.30
C LYS A 121 6.60 -21.39 11.60
N LYS A 122 7.21 -22.56 11.51
CA LYS A 122 7.57 -23.34 12.69
C LYS A 122 8.68 -22.62 13.47
N GLY A 123 8.41 -22.28 14.72
CA GLY A 123 9.41 -21.74 15.64
C GLY A 123 9.99 -22.82 16.59
N ARG A 124 10.68 -22.40 17.64
CA ARG A 124 11.28 -23.28 18.65
C ARG A 124 10.28 -24.07 19.50
N GLN A 125 8.98 -23.79 19.39
CA GLN A 125 7.87 -24.45 20.09
C GLN A 125 7.95 -24.42 21.63
N VAL A 126 8.71 -23.50 22.20
CA VAL A 126 8.85 -23.37 23.67
C VAL A 126 7.50 -23.09 24.32
N GLY A 127 6.70 -22.18 23.73
CA GLY A 127 5.36 -21.85 24.21
C GLY A 127 4.44 -23.07 24.33
N LYS A 128 4.53 -24.03 23.40
CA LYS A 128 3.73 -25.26 23.45
C LYS A 128 4.07 -26.10 24.71
N LYS A 129 5.35 -26.15 25.12
CA LYS A 129 5.80 -26.92 26.30
C LYS A 129 5.28 -26.35 27.61
N ILE A 130 5.01 -25.05 27.67
CA ILE A 130 4.51 -24.34 28.85
C ILE A 130 3.01 -24.01 28.76
N GLY A 131 2.26 -24.67 27.85
CA GLY A 131 0.80 -24.51 27.72
C GLY A 131 0.33 -23.31 26.88
N PHE A 132 1.25 -22.49 26.32
CA PHE A 132 0.94 -21.32 25.52
C PHE A 132 1.48 -21.46 24.09
N PRO A 133 0.79 -22.20 23.20
CA PRO A 133 1.25 -22.36 21.83
C PRO A 133 1.30 -21.02 21.09
N THR A 134 2.40 -20.78 20.39
CA THR A 134 2.66 -19.53 19.66
C THR A 134 2.68 -19.76 18.16
N CYS A 135 2.25 -18.75 17.40
CA CYS A 135 2.37 -18.69 15.95
C CYS A 135 3.43 -17.65 15.56
N ASN A 136 4.40 -18.05 14.76
CA ASN A 136 5.39 -17.13 14.22
C ASN A 136 5.01 -16.75 12.78
N ILE A 137 4.91 -15.45 12.50
CA ILE A 137 4.61 -14.92 11.17
C ILE A 137 5.76 -14.01 10.77
N ASP A 138 6.21 -14.14 9.50
CA ASP A 138 7.21 -13.26 8.94
C ASP A 138 6.58 -11.90 8.61
N ILE A 139 7.14 -10.83 9.17
CA ILE A 139 6.62 -9.46 9.03
C ILE A 139 7.57 -8.52 8.32
N GLN A 140 8.60 -9.03 7.63
CA GLN A 140 9.64 -8.21 6.99
C GLN A 140 9.10 -7.19 5.99
N ASP A 141 7.97 -7.48 5.34
CA ASP A 141 7.33 -6.58 4.36
C ASP A 141 6.42 -5.52 5.01
N TYR A 142 6.30 -5.54 6.33
CA TYR A 142 5.42 -4.63 7.07
C TYR A 142 6.23 -3.61 7.87
N VAL A 143 5.59 -2.49 8.17
CA VAL A 143 6.11 -1.53 9.15
C VAL A 143 6.13 -2.20 10.51
N LEU A 144 7.27 -2.16 11.19
CA LEU A 144 7.37 -2.67 12.55
C LEU A 144 6.62 -1.74 13.50
N LEU A 145 5.71 -2.32 14.29
CA LEU A 145 5.09 -1.60 15.40
C LEU A 145 6.12 -1.33 16.49
N LYS A 146 5.87 -0.28 17.27
CA LYS A 146 6.61 -0.10 18.52
C LYS A 146 6.55 -1.41 19.32
N PRO A 147 7.68 -1.91 19.85
CA PRO A 147 7.66 -3.09 20.72
C PRO A 147 6.67 -2.95 21.88
N GLY A 148 5.88 -3.98 22.10
CA GLY A 148 4.83 -3.96 23.12
C GLY A 148 3.94 -5.19 23.05
N VAL A 149 2.92 -5.23 23.88
CA VAL A 149 1.92 -6.30 23.91
C VAL A 149 0.62 -5.80 23.27
N TYR A 150 0.12 -6.52 22.29
CA TYR A 150 -1.03 -6.13 21.49
C TYR A 150 -2.13 -7.19 21.56
N ALA A 151 -3.35 -6.77 21.89
CA ALA A 151 -4.53 -7.61 21.70
C ALA A 151 -4.84 -7.72 20.21
N VAL A 152 -4.92 -8.94 19.70
CA VAL A 152 -5.11 -9.21 18.28
C VAL A 152 -6.32 -10.09 17.98
N LYS A 153 -6.90 -9.91 16.79
CA LYS A 153 -7.87 -10.84 16.21
C LYS A 153 -7.19 -11.60 15.09
N VAL A 154 -7.20 -12.91 15.15
CA VAL A 154 -6.58 -13.79 14.16
C VAL A 154 -7.64 -14.47 13.32
N LEU A 155 -7.54 -14.34 12.00
CA LEU A 155 -8.38 -15.04 11.05
C LEU A 155 -7.51 -16.06 10.29
N ARG A 156 -7.84 -17.34 10.37
CA ARG A 156 -7.17 -18.36 9.55
C ARG A 156 -7.79 -18.42 8.16
N LYS A 157 -6.98 -18.74 7.16
CA LYS A 157 -7.46 -18.95 5.79
C LYS A 157 -8.62 -19.96 5.79
N ASN A 158 -9.65 -19.70 5.02
CA ASN A 158 -10.88 -20.49 4.91
C ASN A 158 -11.76 -20.52 6.17
N ASN A 159 -11.50 -19.69 7.17
CA ASN A 159 -12.37 -19.52 8.33
C ASN A 159 -13.04 -18.15 8.31
N THR A 160 -14.26 -18.09 8.81
CA THR A 160 -15.03 -16.83 8.99
C THR A 160 -14.95 -16.33 10.43
N LYS A 161 -14.58 -17.20 11.38
CA LYS A 161 -14.55 -16.88 12.81
C LYS A 161 -13.17 -16.39 13.24
N TYR A 162 -13.16 -15.23 13.89
CA TYR A 162 -11.94 -14.67 14.49
C TYR A 162 -11.60 -15.35 15.82
N LEU A 163 -10.34 -15.64 16.01
CA LEU A 163 -9.77 -16.01 17.30
C LEU A 163 -9.20 -14.77 17.98
N LYS A 164 -9.30 -14.68 19.30
CA LYS A 164 -8.62 -13.66 20.08
C LYS A 164 -7.22 -14.16 20.46
N GLY A 165 -6.24 -13.25 20.50
CA GLY A 165 -4.87 -13.59 20.85
C GLY A 165 -4.09 -12.36 21.31
N ILE A 166 -2.84 -12.60 21.66
CA ILE A 166 -1.86 -11.60 22.08
C ILE A 166 -0.64 -11.76 21.16
N ALA A 167 -0.10 -10.63 20.72
CA ALA A 167 1.14 -10.56 19.94
C ALA A 167 2.14 -9.62 20.61
#